data_b3a409a76514847c873a7350f911fb06
#
_entry.id   b3a409a76514847c873a7350f911fb06
#
_cell.length_a   1.000
_cell.length_b   1.000
_cell.length_c   1.000
_cell.angle_alpha   90.00
_cell.angle_beta   90.00
_cell.angle_gamma   90.00
#
_symmetry.space_group_name_H-M   'P 1'
#
loop_
_entity.id
_entity.type
_entity.pdbx_description
1 polymer ?
#
loop_
_entity_poly.entity_id
_entity_poly.type
_entity_poly.pdbx_seq_one_letter_code
_entity_poly.pdbx_strand_id
1 'polypeptide(L)'
;MSVNDPLGDMLTRIRNAQLRKKGKVTTPGSRLRANVLDVLEQEGFIRGYSTTDHGNGRTEFDIELKYFDNAPVIKLIERVSRPGRRVYAAVDALPRVANGLGITIVSTPKGVMADHSARENNVGGEVLCKVF
;
A
#
# COMPACT_ATOMS: atom_id res chain seq x y z
N MET A 1 11.70 -2.65 18.88
CA MET A 1 11.99 -1.76 17.77
C MET A 1 10.92 -0.70 17.65
N SER A 2 11.30 0.55 17.59
CA SER A 2 10.33 1.59 17.42
C SER A 2 9.76 1.55 16.00
N VAL A 3 8.45 1.73 15.90
CA VAL A 3 7.80 1.75 14.61
C VAL A 3 7.72 3.20 14.17
N ASN A 4 8.81 3.70 13.59
CA ASN A 4 8.88 5.07 13.09
C ASN A 4 8.18 5.21 11.74
N ASP A 5 7.83 4.09 11.10
CA ASP A 5 7.16 4.08 9.80
C ASP A 5 6.02 3.04 9.83
N PRO A 6 4.85 3.43 10.33
CA PRO A 6 3.71 2.49 10.40
C PRO A 6 3.29 1.94 9.05
N LEU A 7 3.35 2.75 7.99
CA LEU A 7 3.02 2.26 6.65
C LEU A 7 4.05 1.24 6.19
N GLY A 8 5.33 1.52 6.37
CA GLY A 8 6.40 0.57 6.03
C GLY A 8 6.27 -0.73 6.80
N ASP A 9 5.88 -0.67 8.07
CA ASP A 9 5.62 -1.86 8.87
C ASP A 9 4.50 -2.71 8.27
N MET A 10 3.41 -2.08 7.84
CA MET A 10 2.30 -2.79 7.20
C MET A 10 2.76 -3.49 5.92
N LEU A 11 3.52 -2.80 5.07
CA LEU A 11 4.02 -3.40 3.82
C LEU A 11 4.94 -4.59 4.11
N THR A 12 5.77 -4.49 5.14
CA THR A 12 6.65 -5.58 5.56
C THR A 12 5.84 -6.78 6.06
N ARG A 13 4.78 -6.53 6.82
CA ARG A 13 3.90 -7.60 7.30
C ARG A 13 3.24 -8.34 6.14
N ILE A 14 2.77 -7.60 5.13
CA ILE A 14 2.19 -8.19 3.93
C ILE A 14 3.23 -9.06 3.22
N ARG A 15 4.43 -8.52 3.01
CA ARG A 15 5.52 -9.25 2.35
C ARG A 15 5.86 -10.55 3.06
N ASN A 16 6.05 -10.47 4.37
CA ASN A 16 6.42 -11.64 5.18
C ASN A 16 5.32 -12.69 5.22
N ALA A 17 4.05 -12.25 5.31
CA ALA A 17 2.93 -13.18 5.31
C ALA A 17 2.83 -13.93 3.98
N GLN A 18 3.11 -13.26 2.87
CA GLN A 18 3.10 -13.90 1.56
C GLN A 18 4.24 -14.90 1.38
N LEU A 19 5.40 -14.62 1.94
CA LEU A 19 6.52 -15.58 1.92
C LEU A 19 6.15 -16.87 2.65
N ARG A 20 5.29 -16.78 3.64
CA ARG A 20 4.81 -17.93 4.41
C ARG A 20 3.49 -18.46 3.90
N LYS A 21 3.01 -17.95 2.79
CA LYS A 21 1.75 -18.34 2.13
C LYS A 21 0.54 -18.28 3.06
N LYS A 22 0.51 -17.25 3.91
CA LYS A 22 -0.62 -17.02 4.81
C LYS A 22 -1.78 -16.38 4.05
N GLY A 23 -3.00 -16.73 4.42
CA GLY A 23 -4.20 -16.14 3.81
C GLY A 23 -4.53 -14.76 4.34
N LYS A 24 -4.12 -14.48 5.56
CA LYS A 24 -4.42 -13.21 6.23
C LYS A 24 -3.22 -12.68 6.98
N VAL A 25 -3.20 -11.36 7.16
CA VAL A 25 -2.23 -10.70 8.03
C VAL A 25 -2.93 -9.55 8.75
N THR A 26 -2.54 -9.32 10.00
CA THR A 26 -3.14 -8.29 10.85
C THR A 26 -2.15 -7.13 11.00
N THR A 27 -2.66 -5.91 10.98
CA THR A 27 -1.87 -4.71 11.20
C THR A 27 -2.68 -3.70 12.01
N PRO A 28 -2.03 -2.85 12.82
CA PRO A 28 -2.75 -1.75 13.46
C PRO A 28 -3.40 -0.85 12.41
N GLY A 29 -4.57 -0.30 12.74
CA GLY A 29 -5.33 0.51 11.81
C GLY A 29 -4.93 1.98 11.85
N SER A 30 -5.07 2.66 10.72
CA SER A 30 -4.99 4.11 10.62
C SER A 30 -5.62 4.53 9.30
N ARG A 31 -5.93 5.83 9.17
CA ARG A 31 -6.53 6.34 7.95
C ARG A 31 -5.61 6.16 6.75
N LEU A 32 -4.32 6.48 6.92
CA LEU A 32 -3.37 6.35 5.81
C LEU A 32 -3.24 4.90 5.37
N ARG A 33 -3.13 3.98 6.32
CA ARG A 33 -3.04 2.55 5.98
C ARG A 33 -4.31 2.05 5.29
N ALA A 34 -5.49 2.51 5.76
CA ALA A 34 -6.75 2.17 5.09
C ALA A 34 -6.78 2.67 3.65
N ASN A 35 -6.34 3.91 3.43
CA ASN A 35 -6.31 4.49 2.09
C ASN A 35 -5.39 3.70 1.15
N VAL A 36 -4.24 3.26 1.64
CA VAL A 36 -3.32 2.44 0.86
C VAL A 36 -3.94 1.07 0.57
N LEU A 37 -4.59 0.46 1.56
CA LEU A 37 -5.26 -0.83 1.36
C LEU A 37 -6.39 -0.73 0.35
N ASP A 38 -7.13 0.38 0.35
CA ASP A 38 -8.19 0.60 -0.63
C ASP A 38 -7.63 0.60 -2.05
N VAL A 39 -6.48 1.24 -2.26
CA VAL A 39 -5.83 1.25 -3.57
C VAL A 39 -5.36 -0.15 -3.95
N LEU A 40 -4.75 -0.87 -3.01
CA LEU A 40 -4.29 -2.24 -3.27
C LEU A 40 -5.46 -3.15 -3.67
N GLU A 41 -6.59 -3.00 -3.03
CA GLU A 41 -7.79 -3.78 -3.35
C GLU A 41 -8.34 -3.39 -4.72
N GLN A 42 -8.47 -2.10 -5.00
CA GLN A 42 -8.96 -1.62 -6.30
C GLN A 42 -8.09 -2.07 -7.45
N GLU A 43 -6.78 -2.12 -7.24
CA GLU A 43 -5.83 -2.53 -8.27
C GLU A 43 -5.66 -4.06 -8.35
N GLY A 44 -6.36 -4.80 -7.50
CA GLY A 44 -6.37 -6.25 -7.57
C GLY A 44 -5.19 -6.94 -6.91
N PHE A 45 -4.46 -6.26 -6.03
CA PHE A 45 -3.30 -6.84 -5.36
C PHE A 45 -3.64 -7.58 -4.08
N ILE A 46 -4.76 -7.25 -3.44
CA ILE A 46 -5.27 -7.96 -2.27
C ILE A 46 -6.74 -8.27 -2.48
N ARG A 47 -7.28 -9.24 -1.74
CA ARG A 47 -8.69 -9.59 -1.83
C ARG A 47 -9.56 -8.56 -1.13
N GLY A 48 -9.04 -7.98 -0.05
CA GLY A 48 -9.76 -7.00 0.73
C GLY A 48 -9.23 -6.94 2.14
N TYR A 49 -9.91 -6.18 2.97
CA TYR A 49 -9.56 -6.11 4.39
C TYR A 49 -10.80 -5.79 5.20
N SER A 50 -10.79 -6.18 6.47
CA SER A 50 -11.84 -5.84 7.43
C SER A 50 -11.24 -5.10 8.61
N THR A 51 -12.09 -4.36 9.33
CA THR A 51 -11.67 -3.58 10.47
C THR A 51 -12.24 -4.20 11.74
N THR A 52 -11.39 -4.38 12.74
CA THR A 52 -11.80 -4.79 14.07
C THR A 52 -11.57 -3.62 15.02
N ASP A 53 -12.63 -3.22 15.73
CA ASP A 53 -12.55 -2.14 16.71
C ASP A 53 -12.43 -2.77 18.11
N HIS A 54 -11.30 -2.51 18.76
CA HIS A 54 -11.03 -3.04 20.10
C HIS A 54 -11.50 -2.11 21.21
N GLY A 55 -12.15 -0.99 20.87
CA GLY A 55 -12.48 0.05 21.84
C GLY A 55 -11.29 0.96 22.11
N ASN A 56 -11.49 2.01 22.90
CA ASN A 56 -10.42 2.98 23.23
C ASN A 56 -9.73 3.60 22.04
N GLY A 57 -10.41 3.69 20.89
CA GLY A 57 -9.83 4.22 19.67
C GLY A 57 -8.83 3.30 18.98
N ARG A 58 -8.73 2.05 19.43
CA ARG A 58 -7.82 1.07 18.85
C ARG A 58 -8.52 0.27 17.76
N THR A 59 -7.99 0.30 16.56
CA THR A 59 -8.49 -0.50 15.44
C THR A 59 -7.37 -1.36 14.87
N GLU A 60 -7.77 -2.49 14.32
CA GLU A 60 -6.87 -3.39 13.59
C GLU A 60 -7.48 -3.71 12.24
N PHE A 61 -6.62 -3.90 11.25
CA PHE A 61 -7.04 -4.37 9.93
C PHE A 61 -6.63 -5.82 9.77
N ASP A 62 -7.56 -6.65 9.30
CA ASP A 62 -7.30 -8.01 8.87
C ASP A 62 -7.27 -7.99 7.35
N ILE A 63 -6.08 -8.13 6.78
CA ILE A 63 -5.86 -8.03 5.34
C ILE A 63 -5.91 -9.42 4.75
N GLU A 64 -6.78 -9.62 3.76
CA GLU A 64 -6.89 -10.89 3.04
C GLU A 64 -5.99 -10.85 1.82
N LEU A 65 -4.99 -11.71 1.81
CA LEU A 65 -3.99 -11.78 0.76
C LEU A 65 -4.50 -12.56 -0.44
N LYS A 66 -3.91 -12.30 -1.59
CA LYS A 66 -4.37 -12.86 -2.85
C LYS A 66 -3.27 -13.70 -3.49
N TYR A 67 -3.65 -14.90 -3.94
CA TYR A 67 -2.73 -15.82 -4.61
C TYR A 67 -3.35 -16.26 -5.92
N PHE A 68 -2.50 -16.56 -6.88
CA PHE A 68 -2.91 -17.14 -8.15
C PHE A 68 -1.97 -18.28 -8.46
N ASP A 69 -2.52 -19.46 -8.71
CA ASP A 69 -1.73 -20.66 -8.99
C ASP A 69 -0.69 -20.92 -7.90
N ASN A 70 -1.11 -20.73 -6.65
CA ASN A 70 -0.28 -20.96 -5.46
C ASN A 70 0.89 -19.99 -5.33
N ALA A 71 0.88 -18.89 -6.08
CA ALA A 71 1.90 -17.84 -6.03
C ALA A 71 1.27 -16.52 -5.59
N PRO A 72 1.99 -15.71 -4.79
CA PRO A 72 1.47 -14.40 -4.40
C PRO A 72 1.21 -13.51 -5.62
N VAL A 73 0.09 -12.80 -5.60
CA VAL A 73 -0.21 -11.83 -6.65
C VAL A 73 0.77 -10.65 -6.58
N ILE A 74 1.12 -10.22 -5.37
CA ILE A 74 2.13 -9.18 -5.19
C ILE A 74 3.51 -9.82 -5.31
N LYS A 75 4.27 -9.40 -6.32
CA LYS A 75 5.65 -9.86 -6.52
C LYS A 75 6.66 -8.93 -5.90
N LEU A 76 6.29 -7.65 -5.76
CA LEU A 76 7.13 -6.61 -5.19
C LEU A 76 6.24 -5.64 -4.43
N ILE A 77 6.61 -5.32 -3.20
CA ILE A 77 5.95 -4.27 -2.43
C ILE A 77 7.02 -3.58 -1.60
N GLU A 78 7.26 -2.30 -1.88
CA GLU A 78 8.36 -1.57 -1.26
C GLU A 78 7.93 -0.15 -0.89
N ARG A 79 8.38 0.28 0.27
CA ARG A 79 8.25 1.66 0.71
C ARG A 79 9.17 2.55 -0.13
N VAL A 80 8.68 3.68 -0.62
CA VAL A 80 9.48 4.65 -1.35
C VAL A 80 9.77 5.86 -0.48
N SER A 81 8.76 6.65 -0.15
CA SER A 81 8.90 7.78 0.77
C SER A 81 8.93 7.29 2.20
N ARG A 82 9.88 7.75 3.00
CA ARG A 82 10.08 7.31 4.38
C ARG A 82 10.14 8.53 5.29
N PRO A 83 9.85 8.37 6.59
CA PRO A 83 9.91 9.52 7.52
C PRO A 83 11.21 10.28 7.48
N GLY A 84 12.35 9.60 7.36
CA GLY A 84 13.65 10.24 7.30
C GLY A 84 14.08 10.68 5.90
N ARG A 85 13.31 10.33 4.87
CA ARG A 85 13.65 10.63 3.48
C ARG A 85 12.38 10.66 2.64
N ARG A 86 11.70 11.79 2.66
CA ARG A 86 10.46 11.96 1.89
C ARG A 86 10.74 12.07 0.40
N VAL A 87 9.88 11.47 -0.42
CA VAL A 87 9.99 11.46 -1.86
C VAL A 87 8.72 12.01 -2.47
N TYR A 88 8.85 13.08 -3.24
CA TYR A 88 7.73 13.73 -3.92
C TYR A 88 8.00 13.74 -5.41
N ALA A 89 6.94 13.71 -6.20
CA ALA A 89 7.05 13.81 -7.65
C ALA A 89 5.92 14.64 -8.22
N ALA A 90 6.24 15.48 -9.19
CA ALA A 90 5.23 16.17 -9.98
C ALA A 90 4.52 15.16 -10.88
N VAL A 91 3.35 15.54 -11.39
CA VAL A 91 2.51 14.64 -12.18
C VAL A 91 3.26 14.04 -13.39
N ASP A 92 4.09 14.83 -14.05
CA ASP A 92 4.85 14.36 -15.23
C ASP A 92 6.09 13.57 -14.87
N ALA A 93 6.47 13.54 -13.58
CA ALA A 93 7.64 12.82 -13.09
C ALA A 93 7.26 11.59 -12.23
N LEU A 94 5.99 11.23 -12.16
CA LEU A 94 5.57 10.07 -11.39
C LEU A 94 6.19 8.80 -12.00
N PRO A 95 6.87 7.98 -11.18
CA PRO A 95 7.54 6.80 -11.71
C PRO A 95 6.54 5.75 -12.21
N ARG A 96 6.94 5.02 -13.22
CA ARG A 96 6.20 3.86 -13.69
C ARG A 96 6.90 2.60 -13.20
N VAL A 97 6.13 1.60 -12.82
CA VAL A 97 6.64 0.34 -12.30
C VAL A 97 6.38 -0.75 -13.33
N ALA A 98 7.42 -1.50 -13.69
CA ALA A 98 7.32 -2.63 -14.62
C ALA A 98 6.58 -2.25 -15.90
N ASN A 99 6.93 -1.12 -16.51
CA ASN A 99 6.31 -0.60 -17.74
C ASN A 99 4.79 -0.47 -17.67
N GLY A 100 4.28 -0.10 -16.50
CA GLY A 100 2.86 0.09 -16.29
C GLY A 100 2.11 -1.15 -15.82
N LEU A 101 2.78 -2.28 -15.64
CA LEU A 101 2.17 -3.48 -15.09
C LEU A 101 2.03 -3.39 -13.57
N GLY A 102 2.89 -2.61 -12.93
CA GLY A 102 2.77 -2.31 -11.51
C GLY A 102 2.27 -0.90 -11.29
N ILE A 103 2.26 -0.46 -10.04
CA ILE A 103 1.81 0.87 -9.65
C ILE A 103 2.74 1.49 -8.62
N THR A 104 2.73 2.82 -8.54
CA THR A 104 3.10 3.51 -7.31
C THR A 104 1.81 4.00 -6.67
N ILE A 105 1.80 4.08 -5.34
CA ILE A 105 0.68 4.65 -4.60
C ILE A 105 1.12 6.03 -4.13
N VAL A 106 0.34 7.05 -4.48
CA VAL A 106 0.72 8.44 -4.31
C VAL A 106 -0.28 9.15 -3.41
N SER A 107 0.22 9.90 -2.44
CA SER A 107 -0.63 10.78 -1.62
C SER A 107 -0.68 12.15 -2.28
N THR A 108 -1.85 12.52 -2.79
CA THR A 108 -2.05 13.74 -3.56
C THR A 108 -3.04 14.67 -2.84
N PRO A 109 -3.14 15.94 -3.25
CA PRO A 109 -4.18 16.81 -2.70
C PRO A 109 -5.60 16.31 -2.92
N LYS A 110 -5.80 15.41 -3.86
CA LYS A 110 -7.11 14.79 -4.14
C LYS A 110 -7.29 13.42 -3.49
N GLY A 111 -6.33 12.99 -2.68
CA GLY A 111 -6.39 11.73 -1.96
C GLY A 111 -5.27 10.78 -2.31
N VAL A 112 -5.27 9.61 -1.68
CA VAL A 112 -4.30 8.55 -1.95
C VAL A 112 -4.81 7.75 -3.14
N MET A 113 -3.96 7.58 -4.15
CA MET A 113 -4.37 6.91 -5.40
C MET A 113 -3.18 6.28 -6.10
N ALA A 114 -3.47 5.40 -7.06
CA ALA A 114 -2.44 4.84 -7.92
C ALA A 114 -1.91 5.92 -8.86
N ASP A 115 -0.68 5.72 -9.36
CA ASP A 115 -0.03 6.69 -10.25
C ASP A 115 -0.85 6.99 -11.52
N HIS A 116 -1.48 5.97 -12.11
CA HIS A 116 -2.30 6.19 -13.31
C HIS A 116 -3.50 7.11 -13.02
N SER A 117 -4.10 6.96 -11.83
CA SER A 117 -5.21 7.83 -11.41
C SER A 117 -4.73 9.24 -11.15
N ALA A 118 -3.53 9.38 -10.55
CA ALA A 118 -2.93 10.70 -10.33
C ALA A 118 -2.65 11.41 -11.64
N ARG A 119 -2.18 10.69 -12.65
CA ARG A 119 -1.97 11.26 -13.99
C ARG A 119 -3.28 11.70 -14.63
N GLU A 120 -4.33 10.89 -14.52
CA GLU A 120 -5.65 11.25 -15.02
C GLU A 120 -6.21 12.50 -14.33
N ASN A 121 -5.93 12.66 -13.04
CA ASN A 121 -6.38 13.81 -12.27
C ASN A 121 -5.40 14.98 -12.34
N ASN A 122 -4.31 14.82 -13.08
CA ASN A 122 -3.28 15.84 -13.26
C ASN A 122 -2.73 16.35 -11.93
N VAL A 123 -2.42 15.44 -11.00
CA VAL A 123 -1.86 15.78 -9.70
C VAL A 123 -0.62 14.93 -9.43
N GLY A 124 0.35 15.53 -8.75
CA GLY A 124 1.48 14.82 -8.19
C GLY A 124 1.36 14.80 -6.67
N GLY A 125 2.38 14.27 -6.01
CA GLY A 125 2.37 14.22 -4.56
C GLY A 125 3.49 13.37 -4.00
N GLU A 126 3.28 12.88 -2.79
CA GLU A 126 4.24 12.02 -2.11
C GLU A 126 4.11 10.58 -2.63
N VAL A 127 5.21 10.04 -3.13
CA VAL A 127 5.25 8.65 -3.63
C VAL A 127 5.44 7.72 -2.44
N LEU A 128 4.38 7.10 -1.98
CA LEU A 128 4.39 6.32 -0.75
C LEU A 128 5.09 4.99 -0.91
N CYS A 129 4.72 4.23 -1.93
CA CYS A 129 5.26 2.89 -2.15
C CYS A 129 5.10 2.49 -3.60
N LYS A 130 5.77 1.38 -3.97
CA LYS A 130 5.59 0.78 -5.28
C LYS A 130 5.21 -0.69 -5.13
N VAL A 131 4.36 -1.16 -6.03
CA VAL A 131 3.79 -2.51 -5.98
C VAL A 131 3.77 -3.08 -7.39
N PHE A 132 4.19 -4.34 -7.46
CA PHE A 132 4.17 -5.07 -8.72
C PHE A 132 3.78 -6.52 -8.50
#